data_e84ed5b12b625b534fddc221a7095568
#
_entry.id   e84ed5b12b625b534fddc221a7095568
#
_cell.length_a   1.000
_cell.length_b   1.000
_cell.length_c   1.000
_cell.angle_alpha   90.00
_cell.angle_beta   90.00
_cell.angle_gamma   90.00
#
_symmetry.space_group_name_H-M   'P 1'
#
loop_
_entity.id
_entity.type
_entity.pdbx_description
1 polymer ?
#
loop_
_entity_poly.entity_id
_entity_poly.type
_entity_poly.pdbx_seq_one_letter_code
_entity_poly.pdbx_strand_id
1 'polypeptide(L)'
;MIANKLPSLDFGLGETADMLRDTVSSFAADEIAPRAADIDRANDFPADLWRKFGDLGVLGVTVEEEYGGAGLGYLEHVVAMEEISRASAAVGLSYGAHSNLCINQIRRNGSKEQKHRYLPKLITGEHLGALAMSESEAGSDVASMRLAAEKHGERYVLNGTKMWITNAPTADTLVLYARTDPHARTRGVTAFLIEKDFKGFRVAPKLDKLGMRGSDTAELVFEDCEVPEENILGGVGHGLQVLMSGLDYERVVLAAGPLGIMQACLDIVLPYIRDRKQFGHPIGSFQIMQGKLADMYVG
;
A
#
# COMPACT_ATOMS: atom_id res chain seq x y z
N MET A 1 22.87 3.26 5.81
CA MET A 1 23.03 3.62 7.24
C MET A 1 22.18 4.88 7.48
N ILE A 2 21.07 4.74 8.18
CA ILE A 2 20.25 5.89 8.59
C ILE A 2 20.98 6.52 9.77
N ALA A 3 21.81 7.53 9.50
CA ALA A 3 22.90 7.91 10.40
C ALA A 3 22.59 9.05 11.37
N ASN A 4 21.37 9.57 11.41
CA ASN A 4 21.09 10.71 12.28
C ASN A 4 19.82 10.51 13.10
N LYS A 5 19.98 10.28 14.41
CA LYS A 5 18.91 10.56 15.36
C LYS A 5 18.86 12.08 15.56
N LEU A 6 18.10 12.79 14.71
CA LEU A 6 17.64 14.12 15.07
C LEU A 6 16.77 13.98 16.33
N PRO A 7 16.87 14.93 17.28
CA PRO A 7 15.87 14.97 18.33
C PRO A 7 14.49 15.13 17.67
N SER A 8 13.74 14.03 17.61
CA SER A 8 12.36 14.04 17.14
C SER A 8 11.47 14.69 18.19
N LEU A 9 10.38 15.30 17.77
CA LEU A 9 9.31 15.63 18.69
C LEU A 9 8.79 14.30 19.27
N ASP A 10 8.89 14.14 20.58
CA ASP A 10 8.29 13.00 21.27
C ASP A 10 6.81 13.30 21.50
N PHE A 11 5.95 12.57 20.80
CA PHE A 11 4.50 12.68 20.96
C PHE A 11 3.94 11.71 22.01
N GLY A 12 4.80 10.93 22.69
CA GLY A 12 4.38 9.95 23.69
C GLY A 12 3.43 8.91 23.14
N LEU A 13 3.72 8.32 21.98
CA LEU A 13 2.85 7.36 21.27
C LEU A 13 2.67 6.04 22.03
N GLY A 14 3.51 5.77 23.02
CA GLY A 14 3.45 4.60 23.88
C GLY A 14 4.46 3.51 23.51
N GLU A 15 4.73 2.65 24.49
CA GLU A 15 5.79 1.63 24.41
C GLU A 15 5.65 0.70 23.20
N THR A 16 4.43 0.28 22.86
CA THR A 16 4.18 -0.61 21.71
C THR A 16 4.57 0.05 20.39
N ALA A 17 4.20 1.31 20.19
CA ALA A 17 4.56 2.07 18.99
C ALA A 17 6.07 2.30 18.91
N ASP A 18 6.73 2.59 20.04
CA ASP A 18 8.19 2.81 20.10
C ASP A 18 8.96 1.52 19.81
N MET A 19 8.58 0.39 20.39
CA MET A 19 9.17 -0.92 20.10
C MET A 19 9.00 -1.33 18.64
N LEU A 20 7.82 -1.09 18.07
CA LEU A 20 7.55 -1.37 16.67
C LEU A 20 8.40 -0.48 15.77
N ARG A 21 8.52 0.82 16.07
CA ARG A 21 9.39 1.75 15.35
C ARG A 21 10.83 1.28 15.32
N ASP A 22 11.40 0.91 16.47
CA ASP A 22 12.77 0.44 16.56
C ASP A 22 12.98 -0.85 15.75
N THR A 23 12.04 -1.77 15.82
CA THR A 23 12.08 -3.05 15.08
C THR A 23 12.02 -2.82 13.58
N VAL A 24 11.03 -2.05 13.10
CA VAL A 24 10.83 -1.79 11.66
C VAL A 24 11.95 -0.92 11.10
N SER A 25 12.42 0.08 11.84
CA SER A 25 13.53 0.94 11.45
C SER A 25 14.82 0.14 11.26
N SER A 26 15.13 -0.78 12.19
CA SER A 26 16.31 -1.66 12.07
C SER A 26 16.19 -2.57 10.85
N PHE A 27 15.04 -3.22 10.67
CA PHE A 27 14.77 -4.05 9.49
C PHE A 27 14.91 -3.24 8.19
N ALA A 28 14.31 -2.05 8.13
CA ALA A 28 14.34 -1.20 6.94
C ALA A 28 15.77 -0.73 6.61
N ALA A 29 16.58 -0.43 7.63
CA ALA A 29 17.98 -0.06 7.46
C ALA A 29 18.86 -1.20 6.92
N ASP A 30 18.58 -2.44 7.33
CA ASP A 30 19.39 -3.60 6.96
C ASP A 30 18.93 -4.24 5.64
N GLU A 31 17.62 -4.31 5.41
CA GLU A 31 17.02 -5.09 4.31
C GLU A 31 16.53 -4.25 3.13
N ILE A 32 16.17 -2.98 3.33
CA ILE A 32 15.57 -2.15 2.29
C ILE A 32 16.52 -1.05 1.82
N ALA A 33 17.03 -0.22 2.73
CA ALA A 33 17.83 0.95 2.39
C ALA A 33 19.06 0.63 1.53
N PRO A 34 19.84 -0.46 1.75
CA PRO A 34 20.99 -0.81 0.92
C PRO A 34 20.63 -1.12 -0.54
N ARG A 35 19.39 -1.55 -0.78
CA ARG A 35 18.88 -1.97 -2.10
C ARG A 35 18.05 -0.89 -2.80
N ALA A 36 17.72 0.23 -2.14
CA ALA A 36 16.76 1.22 -2.64
C ALA A 36 17.10 1.77 -4.03
N ALA A 37 18.39 2.06 -4.30
CA ALA A 37 18.83 2.55 -5.59
C ALA A 37 18.74 1.48 -6.70
N ASP A 38 18.98 0.22 -6.38
CA ASP A 38 18.90 -0.89 -7.33
C ASP A 38 17.44 -1.24 -7.64
N ILE A 39 16.56 -1.20 -6.63
CA ILE A 39 15.11 -1.34 -6.78
C ILE A 39 14.56 -0.30 -7.77
N ASP A 40 14.93 0.97 -7.60
CA ASP A 40 14.49 2.05 -8.50
C ASP A 40 15.03 1.84 -9.91
N ARG A 41 16.32 1.50 -10.06
CA ARG A 41 16.97 1.28 -11.36
C ARG A 41 16.35 0.09 -12.10
N ALA A 42 16.13 -1.02 -11.41
CA ALA A 42 15.56 -2.24 -11.99
C ALA A 42 14.07 -2.08 -12.33
N ASN A 43 13.38 -1.12 -11.71
CA ASN A 43 11.92 -1.00 -11.77
C ASN A 43 11.24 -2.31 -11.34
N ASP A 44 11.70 -2.93 -10.26
CA ASP A 44 11.25 -4.24 -9.82
C ASP A 44 11.18 -4.34 -8.30
N PHE A 45 10.09 -4.92 -7.77
CA PHE A 45 9.93 -5.12 -6.34
C PHE A 45 10.68 -6.38 -5.89
N PRO A 46 11.54 -6.32 -4.85
CA PRO A 46 12.23 -7.49 -4.34
C PRO A 46 11.28 -8.48 -3.68
N ALA A 47 10.95 -9.57 -4.36
CA ALA A 47 9.94 -10.54 -3.93
C ALA A 47 10.22 -11.17 -2.55
N ASP A 48 11.50 -11.26 -2.14
CA ASP A 48 11.90 -11.77 -0.82
C ASP A 48 11.40 -10.90 0.34
N LEU A 49 11.16 -9.61 0.11
CA LEU A 49 10.67 -8.70 1.14
C LEU A 49 9.27 -9.08 1.65
N TRP A 50 8.42 -9.67 0.80
CA TRP A 50 7.07 -10.05 1.24
C TRP A 50 7.08 -11.06 2.37
N ARG A 51 7.90 -12.11 2.25
CA ARG A 51 8.06 -13.09 3.32
C ARG A 51 8.70 -12.48 4.56
N LYS A 52 9.71 -11.65 4.40
CA LYS A 52 10.37 -10.95 5.50
C LYS A 52 9.41 -10.02 6.25
N PHE A 53 8.53 -9.31 5.55
CA PHE A 53 7.46 -8.52 6.17
C PHE A 53 6.44 -9.40 6.92
N GLY A 54 6.10 -10.56 6.36
CA GLY A 54 5.25 -11.54 7.02
C GLY A 54 5.89 -12.07 8.32
N ASP A 55 7.15 -12.47 8.27
CA ASP A 55 7.92 -12.94 9.42
C ASP A 55 8.07 -11.88 10.50
N LEU A 56 8.17 -10.60 10.10
CA LEU A 56 8.20 -9.44 11.00
C LEU A 56 6.80 -9.11 11.59
N GLY A 57 5.72 -9.69 11.04
CA GLY A 57 4.35 -9.45 11.49
C GLY A 57 3.72 -8.13 11.00
N VAL A 58 4.40 -7.36 10.15
CA VAL A 58 3.93 -6.02 9.75
C VAL A 58 2.86 -6.04 8.67
N LEU A 59 2.65 -7.15 7.95
CA LEU A 59 1.57 -7.25 6.96
C LEU A 59 0.18 -7.33 7.60
N GLY A 60 0.08 -7.92 8.78
CA GLY A 60 -1.17 -8.12 9.52
C GLY A 60 -1.29 -7.27 10.78
N VAL A 61 -0.68 -6.09 10.86
CA VAL A 61 -0.65 -5.24 12.08
C VAL A 61 -2.05 -5.05 12.68
N THR A 62 -3.04 -4.73 11.87
CA THR A 62 -4.41 -4.44 12.32
C THR A 62 -5.35 -5.65 12.29
N VAL A 63 -4.89 -6.80 11.79
CA VAL A 63 -5.70 -8.02 11.70
C VAL A 63 -5.79 -8.68 13.07
N GLU A 64 -6.96 -9.20 13.41
CA GLU A 64 -7.23 -9.90 14.66
C GLU A 64 -6.38 -11.18 14.78
N GLU A 65 -5.97 -11.52 16.01
CA GLU A 65 -5.11 -12.68 16.31
C GLU A 65 -5.74 -14.02 15.84
N GLU A 66 -7.07 -14.12 15.84
CA GLU A 66 -7.79 -15.32 15.38
C GLU A 66 -7.52 -15.65 13.90
N TYR A 67 -7.10 -14.66 13.09
CA TYR A 67 -6.69 -14.84 11.69
C TYR A 67 -5.17 -14.82 11.52
N GLY A 68 -4.40 -14.75 12.63
CA GLY A 68 -2.94 -14.75 12.66
C GLY A 68 -2.30 -13.36 12.58
N GLY A 69 -3.07 -12.27 12.73
CA GLY A 69 -2.59 -10.91 12.79
C GLY A 69 -2.04 -10.51 14.15
N ALA A 70 -1.55 -9.28 14.26
CA ALA A 70 -0.99 -8.74 15.51
C ALA A 70 -2.05 -8.10 16.44
N GLY A 71 -3.27 -7.89 15.97
CA GLY A 71 -4.36 -7.30 16.77
C GLY A 71 -4.13 -5.85 17.23
N LEU A 72 -3.16 -5.14 16.60
CA LEU A 72 -2.80 -3.76 16.93
C LEU A 72 -3.68 -2.73 16.21
N GLY A 73 -3.40 -1.45 16.43
CA GLY A 73 -4.16 -0.35 15.85
C GLY A 73 -3.57 0.23 14.56
N TYR A 74 -4.25 1.27 14.06
CA TYR A 74 -3.76 2.00 12.89
C TYR A 74 -2.57 2.91 13.22
N LEU A 75 -2.36 3.28 14.48
CA LEU A 75 -1.17 4.02 14.89
C LEU A 75 0.09 3.20 14.63
N GLU A 76 0.10 1.94 15.01
CA GLU A 76 1.20 1.03 14.77
C GLU A 76 1.41 0.80 13.26
N HIS A 77 0.33 0.74 12.49
CA HIS A 77 0.44 0.65 11.03
C HIS A 77 1.06 1.92 10.41
N VAL A 78 0.69 3.11 10.89
CA VAL A 78 1.31 4.40 10.51
C VAL A 78 2.81 4.39 10.78
N VAL A 79 3.22 3.92 11.97
CA VAL A 79 4.63 3.81 12.36
C VAL A 79 5.41 2.87 11.43
N ALA A 80 4.86 1.71 11.12
CA ALA A 80 5.48 0.77 10.19
C ALA A 80 5.59 1.36 8.77
N MET A 81 4.54 2.02 8.28
CA MET A 81 4.52 2.69 6.97
C MET A 81 5.57 3.80 6.86
N GLU A 82 5.74 4.60 7.92
CA GLU A 82 6.74 5.67 8.00
C GLU A 82 8.15 5.11 7.84
N GLU A 83 8.54 4.13 8.67
CA GLU A 83 9.91 3.61 8.69
C GLU A 83 10.26 2.82 7.41
N ILE A 84 9.31 2.05 6.84
CA ILE A 84 9.51 1.37 5.55
C ILE A 84 9.71 2.41 4.43
N SER A 85 8.87 3.45 4.40
CA SER A 85 8.93 4.49 3.37
C SER A 85 10.18 5.38 3.49
N ARG A 86 10.72 5.56 4.71
CA ARG A 86 11.98 6.24 4.98
C ARG A 86 13.16 5.54 4.30
N ALA A 87 13.12 4.20 4.23
CA ALA A 87 14.14 3.43 3.53
C ALA A 87 13.94 3.37 2.01
N SER A 88 12.68 3.22 1.56
CA SER A 88 12.30 3.25 0.13
C SER A 88 10.83 3.60 -0.03
N ALA A 89 10.57 4.73 -0.67
CA ALA A 89 9.22 5.19 -0.98
C ALA A 89 8.42 4.18 -1.83
N ALA A 90 9.05 3.53 -2.81
CA ALA A 90 8.43 2.54 -3.67
C ALA A 90 8.02 1.27 -2.90
N VAL A 91 8.89 0.81 -2.00
CA VAL A 91 8.60 -0.35 -1.13
C VAL A 91 7.47 -0.02 -0.16
N GLY A 92 7.49 1.19 0.46
CA GLY A 92 6.41 1.64 1.33
C GLY A 92 5.06 1.70 0.63
N LEU A 93 5.01 2.21 -0.62
CA LEU A 93 3.78 2.25 -1.41
C LEU A 93 3.20 0.85 -1.66
N SER A 94 4.04 -0.11 -2.08
CA SER A 94 3.61 -1.50 -2.29
C SER A 94 3.18 -2.18 -1.00
N TYR A 95 3.90 -1.94 0.10
CA TYR A 95 3.53 -2.41 1.44
C TYR A 95 2.14 -1.91 1.85
N GLY A 96 1.88 -0.60 1.75
CA GLY A 96 0.58 0.00 2.09
C GLY A 96 -0.57 -0.52 1.22
N ALA A 97 -0.34 -0.70 -0.08
CA ALA A 97 -1.35 -1.26 -0.98
C ALA A 97 -1.74 -2.70 -0.60
N HIS A 98 -0.79 -3.50 -0.15
CA HIS A 98 -1.04 -4.86 0.32
C HIS A 98 -1.70 -4.87 1.71
N SER A 99 -1.03 -4.30 2.72
CA SER A 99 -1.41 -4.41 4.13
C SER A 99 -2.65 -3.60 4.49
N ASN A 100 -2.81 -2.41 3.90
CA ASN A 100 -3.93 -1.52 4.25
C ASN A 100 -5.06 -1.55 3.20
N LEU A 101 -4.76 -1.47 1.90
CA LEU A 101 -5.84 -1.47 0.90
C LEU A 101 -6.47 -2.85 0.73
N CYS A 102 -5.69 -3.93 0.55
CA CYS A 102 -6.25 -5.26 0.34
C CYS A 102 -6.65 -5.94 1.64
N ILE A 103 -5.69 -6.15 2.54
CA ILE A 103 -5.92 -6.89 3.81
C ILE A 103 -6.99 -6.21 4.65
N ASN A 104 -6.90 -4.89 4.84
CA ASN A 104 -7.85 -4.17 5.68
C ASN A 104 -9.28 -4.17 5.11
N GLN A 105 -9.45 -4.15 3.78
CA GLN A 105 -10.78 -4.28 3.18
C GLN A 105 -11.40 -5.65 3.45
N ILE A 106 -10.62 -6.72 3.31
CA ILE A 106 -11.08 -8.08 3.62
C ILE A 106 -11.39 -8.21 5.11
N ARG A 107 -10.49 -7.72 5.97
CA ARG A 107 -10.67 -7.71 7.43
C ARG A 107 -11.98 -7.04 7.85
N ARG A 108 -12.27 -5.86 7.28
CA ARG A 108 -13.43 -5.04 7.68
C ARG A 108 -14.76 -5.52 7.13
N ASN A 109 -14.76 -6.04 5.91
CA ASN A 109 -15.97 -6.27 5.13
C ASN A 109 -16.19 -7.74 4.74
N GLY A 110 -15.20 -8.61 4.95
CA GLY A 110 -15.29 -10.04 4.63
C GLY A 110 -16.17 -10.81 5.60
N SER A 111 -16.83 -11.86 5.11
CA SER A 111 -17.44 -12.87 5.95
C SER A 111 -16.38 -13.62 6.76
N LYS A 112 -16.79 -14.38 7.79
CA LYS A 112 -15.86 -15.22 8.56
C LYS A 112 -15.11 -16.20 7.66
N GLU A 113 -15.81 -16.80 6.71
CA GLU A 113 -15.27 -17.75 5.75
C GLU A 113 -14.24 -17.09 4.84
N GLN A 114 -14.54 -15.88 4.32
CA GLN A 114 -13.62 -15.10 3.49
C GLN A 114 -12.36 -14.71 4.28
N LYS A 115 -12.52 -14.24 5.52
CA LYS A 115 -11.38 -13.90 6.39
C LYS A 115 -10.48 -15.11 6.64
N HIS A 116 -11.03 -16.26 7.01
CA HIS A 116 -10.26 -17.50 7.21
C HIS A 116 -9.59 -18.00 5.93
N ARG A 117 -10.21 -17.80 4.76
CA ARG A 117 -9.68 -18.23 3.46
C ARG A 117 -8.50 -17.37 3.00
N TYR A 118 -8.60 -16.04 3.14
CA TYR A 118 -7.66 -15.11 2.51
C TYR A 118 -6.63 -14.51 3.47
N LEU A 119 -7.02 -14.11 4.69
CA LEU A 119 -6.13 -13.34 5.58
C LEU A 119 -4.86 -14.11 5.97
N PRO A 120 -4.89 -15.39 6.38
CA PRO A 120 -3.68 -16.09 6.85
C PRO A 120 -2.53 -16.09 5.83
N LYS A 121 -2.85 -16.30 4.54
CA LYS A 121 -1.83 -16.30 3.49
C LYS A 121 -1.35 -14.90 3.10
N LEU A 122 -2.22 -13.91 3.18
CA LEU A 122 -1.86 -12.51 2.91
C LEU A 122 -0.94 -11.96 4.00
N ILE A 123 -1.22 -12.22 5.26
CA ILE A 123 -0.43 -11.68 6.39
C ILE A 123 0.95 -12.34 6.53
N THR A 124 1.13 -13.56 6.02
CA THR A 124 2.44 -14.22 5.96
C THR A 124 3.25 -13.84 4.72
N GLY A 125 2.68 -13.06 3.81
CA GLY A 125 3.29 -12.76 2.51
C GLY A 125 3.41 -13.98 1.58
N GLU A 126 2.65 -15.06 1.85
CA GLU A 126 2.51 -16.21 0.94
C GLU A 126 1.71 -15.84 -0.30
N HIS A 127 0.61 -15.12 -0.10
CA HIS A 127 -0.17 -14.49 -1.13
C HIS A 127 -0.01 -12.98 -1.07
N LEU A 128 -0.06 -12.35 -2.22
CA LEU A 128 0.02 -10.90 -2.34
C LEU A 128 -1.35 -10.30 -2.67
N GLY A 129 -1.60 -9.14 -2.09
CA GLY A 129 -2.85 -8.42 -2.24
C GLY A 129 -2.72 -7.13 -3.03
N ALA A 130 -3.77 -6.81 -3.80
CA ALA A 130 -3.95 -5.54 -4.48
C ALA A 130 -5.38 -5.02 -4.32
N LEU A 131 -5.59 -3.73 -4.62
CA LEU A 131 -6.92 -3.13 -4.71
C LEU A 131 -7.12 -2.49 -6.08
N ALA A 132 -8.22 -2.80 -6.73
CA ALA A 132 -8.53 -2.41 -8.10
C ALA A 132 -9.81 -1.58 -8.19
N MET A 133 -9.67 -0.25 -8.05
CA MET A 133 -10.81 0.68 -8.16
C MET A 133 -10.76 1.54 -9.42
N SER A 134 -9.60 2.08 -9.77
CA SER A 134 -9.45 3.08 -10.83
C SER A 134 -9.56 2.51 -12.24
N GLU A 135 -10.12 3.30 -13.15
CA GLU A 135 -10.17 3.07 -14.59
C GLU A 135 -9.58 4.27 -15.31
N SER A 136 -9.25 4.15 -16.60
CA SER A 136 -8.69 5.25 -17.39
C SER A 136 -9.57 6.50 -17.36
N GLU A 137 -10.89 6.32 -17.33
CA GLU A 137 -11.90 7.38 -17.34
C GLU A 137 -12.51 7.65 -15.95
N ALA A 138 -12.13 6.88 -14.91
CA ALA A 138 -12.69 6.98 -13.57
C ALA A 138 -11.60 6.87 -12.50
N GLY A 139 -10.94 7.99 -12.20
CA GLY A 139 -9.94 8.14 -11.15
C GLY A 139 -10.53 8.84 -9.93
N SER A 140 -10.53 10.18 -9.91
CA SER A 140 -11.11 10.96 -8.79
C SER A 140 -12.61 10.70 -8.64
N ASP A 141 -13.35 10.61 -9.75
CA ASP A 141 -14.74 10.17 -9.77
C ASP A 141 -14.83 8.64 -9.95
N VAL A 142 -14.31 7.91 -8.97
CA VAL A 142 -14.33 6.45 -8.98
C VAL A 142 -15.74 5.86 -9.01
N ALA A 143 -16.75 6.62 -8.58
CA ALA A 143 -18.14 6.21 -8.64
C ALA A 143 -18.69 6.08 -10.07
N SER A 144 -18.03 6.70 -11.05
CA SER A 144 -18.39 6.61 -12.48
C SER A 144 -17.74 5.41 -13.21
N MET A 145 -17.11 4.49 -12.48
CA MET A 145 -16.51 3.28 -13.07
C MET A 145 -17.48 2.51 -13.96
N ARG A 146 -16.93 1.86 -15.02
CA ARG A 146 -17.70 1.21 -16.07
C ARG A 146 -17.47 -0.30 -16.17
N LEU A 147 -16.42 -0.87 -15.55
CA LEU A 147 -16.20 -2.31 -15.53
C LEU A 147 -17.49 -2.97 -15.07
N ALA A 148 -18.12 -3.75 -15.96
CA ALA A 148 -19.42 -4.38 -15.74
C ALA A 148 -19.28 -5.74 -15.05
N ALA A 149 -20.25 -6.09 -14.21
CA ALA A 149 -20.38 -7.40 -13.60
C ALA A 149 -21.84 -7.86 -13.71
N GLU A 150 -22.11 -8.76 -14.66
CA GLU A 150 -23.45 -9.26 -14.95
C GLU A 150 -23.70 -10.59 -14.21
N LYS A 151 -24.85 -10.71 -13.53
CA LYS A 151 -25.19 -11.93 -12.79
C LYS A 151 -25.67 -13.05 -13.72
N HIS A 152 -25.03 -14.22 -13.65
CA HIS A 152 -25.38 -15.43 -14.37
C HIS A 152 -25.50 -16.62 -13.39
N GLY A 153 -26.70 -16.85 -12.86
CA GLY A 153 -26.95 -17.89 -11.85
C GLY A 153 -26.20 -17.57 -10.54
N GLU A 154 -25.33 -18.47 -10.10
CA GLU A 154 -24.51 -18.33 -8.86
C GLU A 154 -23.13 -17.68 -9.11
N ARG A 155 -22.95 -16.98 -10.24
CA ARG A 155 -21.71 -16.28 -10.59
C ARG A 155 -21.97 -14.93 -11.23
N TYR A 156 -20.92 -14.12 -11.29
CA TYR A 156 -20.88 -12.88 -12.05
C TYR A 156 -19.88 -13.01 -13.19
N VAL A 157 -20.22 -12.45 -14.35
CA VAL A 157 -19.33 -12.35 -15.50
C VAL A 157 -18.85 -10.91 -15.61
N LEU A 158 -17.55 -10.72 -15.48
CA LEU A 158 -16.92 -9.40 -15.45
C LEU A 158 -16.29 -9.07 -16.81
N ASN A 159 -16.56 -7.85 -17.30
CA ASN A 159 -16.00 -7.32 -18.54
C ASN A 159 -15.55 -5.87 -18.38
N GLY A 160 -14.31 -5.57 -18.78
CA GLY A 160 -13.71 -4.24 -18.72
C GLY A 160 -12.28 -4.24 -18.22
N THR A 161 -11.76 -3.07 -17.83
CA THR A 161 -10.39 -2.91 -17.39
C THR A 161 -10.28 -2.07 -16.11
N LYS A 162 -9.16 -2.26 -15.38
CA LYS A 162 -8.73 -1.39 -14.28
C LYS A 162 -7.32 -0.91 -14.56
N MET A 163 -7.02 0.34 -14.21
CA MET A 163 -5.76 0.98 -14.56
C MET A 163 -4.99 1.45 -13.32
N TRP A 164 -3.65 1.43 -13.42
CA TRP A 164 -2.70 1.86 -12.39
C TRP A 164 -2.78 1.07 -11.08
N ILE A 165 -2.97 -0.24 -11.18
CA ILE A 165 -3.14 -1.08 -10.00
C ILE A 165 -1.77 -1.49 -9.43
N THR A 166 -1.48 -1.00 -8.24
CA THR A 166 -0.27 -1.34 -7.47
C THR A 166 -0.30 -2.82 -7.06
N ASN A 167 0.85 -3.47 -7.14
CA ASN A 167 1.06 -4.91 -6.91
C ASN A 167 0.37 -5.83 -7.92
N ALA A 168 -0.36 -5.32 -8.91
CA ALA A 168 -1.10 -6.13 -9.88
C ALA A 168 -0.29 -7.26 -10.55
N PRO A 169 0.98 -7.04 -10.98
CA PRO A 169 1.74 -8.10 -11.65
C PRO A 169 1.98 -9.36 -10.81
N THR A 170 1.96 -9.23 -9.49
CA THR A 170 2.29 -10.33 -8.56
C THR A 170 1.15 -10.68 -7.61
N ALA A 171 0.03 -9.96 -7.66
CA ALA A 171 -1.09 -10.18 -6.75
C ALA A 171 -1.77 -11.54 -6.97
N ASP A 172 -1.95 -12.28 -5.89
CA ASP A 172 -2.73 -13.53 -5.85
C ASP A 172 -4.21 -13.27 -5.56
N THR A 173 -4.51 -12.21 -4.80
CA THR A 173 -5.87 -11.81 -4.40
C THR A 173 -6.06 -10.31 -4.59
N LEU A 174 -7.15 -9.91 -5.23
CA LEU A 174 -7.46 -8.50 -5.44
C LEU A 174 -8.84 -8.15 -4.89
N VAL A 175 -8.96 -7.00 -4.25
CA VAL A 175 -10.25 -6.37 -3.97
C VAL A 175 -10.63 -5.52 -5.17
N LEU A 176 -11.63 -5.93 -5.93
CA LEU A 176 -12.09 -5.30 -7.16
C LEU A 176 -13.45 -4.65 -6.95
N TYR A 177 -13.68 -3.50 -7.57
CA TYR A 177 -14.97 -2.82 -7.60
C TYR A 177 -15.50 -2.81 -9.04
N ALA A 178 -16.74 -3.28 -9.23
CA ALA A 178 -17.38 -3.39 -10.53
C ALA A 178 -18.85 -2.96 -10.48
N ARG A 179 -19.40 -2.56 -11.61
CA ARG A 179 -20.77 -2.12 -11.75
C ARG A 179 -21.69 -3.30 -12.00
N THR A 180 -22.53 -3.61 -11.01
CA THR A 180 -23.56 -4.68 -11.10
C THR A 180 -24.93 -4.15 -11.53
N ASP A 181 -25.21 -2.85 -11.33
CA ASP A 181 -26.43 -2.20 -11.81
C ASP A 181 -26.11 -0.81 -12.39
N PRO A 182 -26.23 -0.62 -13.72
CA PRO A 182 -25.94 0.66 -14.37
C PRO A 182 -26.95 1.77 -14.01
N HIS A 183 -28.12 1.43 -13.48
CA HIS A 183 -29.20 2.38 -13.18
C HIS A 183 -29.22 2.83 -11.71
N ALA A 184 -28.58 2.08 -10.81
CA ALA A 184 -28.62 2.32 -9.36
C ALA A 184 -27.56 3.30 -8.85
N ARG A 185 -26.88 4.08 -9.74
CA ARG A 185 -25.84 5.07 -9.37
C ARG A 185 -24.82 4.48 -8.37
N THR A 186 -24.71 5.05 -7.18
CA THR A 186 -23.77 4.62 -6.13
C THR A 186 -24.05 3.22 -5.59
N ARG A 187 -25.32 2.80 -5.56
CA ARG A 187 -25.73 1.44 -5.15
C ARG A 187 -25.55 0.40 -6.26
N GLY A 188 -25.14 0.83 -7.45
CA GLY A 188 -24.87 -0.06 -8.57
C GLY A 188 -23.46 -0.64 -8.59
N VAL A 189 -22.63 -0.39 -7.57
CA VAL A 189 -21.27 -0.91 -7.47
C VAL A 189 -21.20 -2.00 -6.40
N THR A 190 -20.52 -3.10 -6.73
CA THR A 190 -20.27 -4.24 -5.85
C THR A 190 -18.77 -4.48 -5.75
N ALA A 191 -18.29 -4.87 -4.57
CA ALA A 191 -16.90 -5.28 -4.36
C ALA A 191 -16.78 -6.81 -4.50
N PHE A 192 -15.70 -7.27 -5.12
CA PHE A 192 -15.40 -8.68 -5.36
C PHE A 192 -13.98 -9.02 -4.90
N LEU A 193 -13.78 -10.26 -4.45
CA LEU A 193 -12.46 -10.86 -4.25
C LEU A 193 -12.12 -11.64 -5.52
N ILE A 194 -11.09 -11.17 -6.23
CA ILE A 194 -10.60 -11.79 -7.46
C ILE A 194 -9.35 -12.61 -7.12
N GLU A 195 -9.32 -13.85 -7.59
CA GLU A 195 -8.15 -14.73 -7.51
C GLU A 195 -7.44 -14.71 -8.87
N LYS A 196 -6.10 -14.74 -8.85
CA LYS A 196 -5.27 -14.62 -10.07
C LYS A 196 -5.59 -15.67 -11.15
N ASP A 197 -6.09 -16.84 -10.72
CA ASP A 197 -6.35 -17.98 -11.60
C ASP A 197 -7.78 -17.99 -12.17
N PHE A 198 -8.59 -16.96 -11.92
CA PHE A 198 -9.94 -16.88 -12.49
C PHE A 198 -9.88 -16.78 -14.02
N LYS A 199 -10.65 -17.66 -14.68
CA LYS A 199 -10.74 -17.67 -16.15
C LYS A 199 -11.27 -16.32 -16.65
N GLY A 200 -10.59 -15.74 -17.66
CA GLY A 200 -10.95 -14.45 -18.22
C GLY A 200 -10.30 -13.26 -17.50
N PHE A 201 -9.54 -13.47 -16.43
CA PHE A 201 -8.72 -12.46 -15.79
C PHE A 201 -7.28 -12.52 -16.32
N ARG A 202 -6.70 -11.36 -16.63
CA ARG A 202 -5.28 -11.23 -16.96
C ARG A 202 -4.71 -9.89 -16.53
N VAL A 203 -3.42 -9.86 -16.32
CA VAL A 203 -2.66 -8.65 -16.01
C VAL A 203 -1.85 -8.25 -17.24
N ALA A 204 -1.92 -6.97 -17.62
CA ALA A 204 -1.13 -6.41 -18.71
C ALA A 204 0.35 -6.24 -18.29
N PRO A 205 1.27 -5.97 -19.23
CA PRO A 205 2.65 -5.69 -18.90
C PRO A 205 2.80 -4.55 -17.89
N LYS A 206 3.80 -4.67 -17.01
CA LYS A 206 4.13 -3.67 -16.00
C LYS A 206 4.43 -2.31 -16.63
N LEU A 207 3.90 -1.25 -16.03
CA LEU A 207 4.12 0.13 -16.47
C LEU A 207 5.54 0.60 -16.13
N ASP A 208 6.17 1.30 -17.05
CA ASP A 208 7.40 2.06 -16.81
C ASP A 208 7.03 3.46 -16.32
N LYS A 209 7.36 3.77 -15.06
CA LYS A 209 6.94 4.99 -14.38
C LYS A 209 8.11 5.96 -14.20
N LEU A 210 7.81 7.25 -14.09
CA LEU A 210 8.79 8.30 -13.80
C LEU A 210 9.41 8.15 -12.40
N GLY A 211 8.62 7.78 -11.41
CA GLY A 211 9.03 7.56 -10.03
C GLY A 211 8.29 6.38 -9.40
N MET A 212 8.59 6.04 -8.15
CA MET A 212 8.06 4.85 -7.45
C MET A 212 8.30 3.57 -8.26
N ARG A 213 9.44 3.48 -8.93
CA ARG A 213 9.72 2.48 -9.97
C ARG A 213 9.72 1.06 -9.44
N GLY A 214 10.21 0.85 -8.22
CA GLY A 214 10.15 -0.44 -7.55
C GLY A 214 8.79 -0.83 -6.97
N SER A 215 7.72 -0.04 -7.20
CA SER A 215 6.35 -0.40 -6.88
C SER A 215 5.65 -0.87 -8.15
N ASP A 216 5.54 -2.18 -8.32
CA ASP A 216 4.97 -2.79 -9.53
C ASP A 216 3.52 -2.33 -9.75
N THR A 217 3.24 -1.85 -10.96
CA THR A 217 1.94 -1.27 -11.30
C THR A 217 1.55 -1.71 -12.71
N ALA A 218 0.31 -2.16 -12.90
CA ALA A 218 -0.18 -2.61 -14.20
C ALA A 218 -1.67 -2.32 -14.40
N GLU A 219 -2.12 -2.52 -15.64
CA GLU A 219 -3.52 -2.62 -16.01
C GLU A 219 -4.03 -4.04 -15.78
N LEU A 220 -5.28 -4.16 -15.35
CA LEU A 220 -6.02 -5.41 -15.26
C LEU A 220 -7.07 -5.48 -16.36
N VAL A 221 -7.23 -6.65 -16.95
CA VAL A 221 -8.19 -6.89 -18.03
C VAL A 221 -9.08 -8.07 -17.67
N PHE A 222 -10.37 -7.87 -17.83
CA PHE A 222 -11.43 -8.84 -17.58
C PHE A 222 -12.19 -9.07 -18.88
N GLU A 223 -12.15 -10.30 -19.40
CA GLU A 223 -12.81 -10.73 -20.64
C GLU A 223 -13.60 -12.00 -20.33
N ASP A 224 -14.92 -11.84 -20.15
CA ASP A 224 -15.81 -12.91 -19.68
C ASP A 224 -15.29 -13.60 -18.40
N CYS A 225 -14.78 -12.80 -17.46
CA CYS A 225 -14.19 -13.31 -16.23
C CYS A 225 -15.29 -13.78 -15.28
N GLU A 226 -15.31 -15.08 -15.02
CA GLU A 226 -16.29 -15.73 -14.14
C GLU A 226 -15.86 -15.65 -12.67
N VAL A 227 -16.67 -14.99 -11.84
CA VAL A 227 -16.44 -14.81 -10.40
C VAL A 227 -17.61 -15.41 -9.61
N PRO A 228 -17.37 -16.38 -8.71
CA PRO A 228 -18.41 -16.96 -7.87
C PRO A 228 -19.11 -15.92 -6.98
N GLU A 229 -20.41 -16.11 -6.70
CA GLU A 229 -21.17 -15.20 -5.81
C GLU A 229 -20.58 -15.16 -4.39
N GLU A 230 -19.97 -16.23 -3.92
CA GLU A 230 -19.28 -16.29 -2.62
C GLU A 230 -18.07 -15.34 -2.51
N ASN A 231 -17.56 -14.82 -3.64
CA ASN A 231 -16.48 -13.85 -3.71
C ASN A 231 -16.95 -12.39 -3.62
N ILE A 232 -18.25 -12.14 -3.42
CA ILE A 232 -18.76 -10.79 -3.15
C ILE A 232 -18.30 -10.36 -1.76
N LEU A 233 -17.68 -9.17 -1.69
CA LEU A 233 -17.22 -8.57 -0.45
C LEU A 233 -18.22 -7.53 0.05
N GLY A 234 -18.77 -7.70 1.25
CA GLY A 234 -19.66 -6.74 1.91
C GLY A 234 -21.07 -6.63 1.35
N GLY A 235 -21.43 -7.47 0.34
CA GLY A 235 -22.78 -7.57 -0.24
C GLY A 235 -22.98 -6.82 -1.55
N VAL A 236 -23.99 -7.25 -2.31
CA VAL A 236 -24.34 -6.68 -3.62
C VAL A 236 -24.79 -5.22 -3.47
N GLY A 237 -24.27 -4.33 -4.30
CA GLY A 237 -24.63 -2.90 -4.29
C GLY A 237 -23.98 -2.08 -3.16
N HIS A 238 -23.16 -2.70 -2.31
CA HIS A 238 -22.48 -2.03 -1.21
C HIS A 238 -21.01 -1.69 -1.51
N GLY A 239 -20.55 -1.89 -2.75
CA GLY A 239 -19.14 -1.72 -3.11
C GLY A 239 -18.57 -0.34 -2.78
N LEU A 240 -19.30 0.76 -3.03
CA LEU A 240 -18.81 2.09 -2.65
C LEU A 240 -18.76 2.30 -1.14
N GLN A 241 -19.66 1.68 -0.36
CA GLN A 241 -19.58 1.72 1.09
C GLN A 241 -18.35 0.97 1.59
N VAL A 242 -18.07 -0.22 1.03
CA VAL A 242 -16.85 -0.99 1.30
C VAL A 242 -15.63 -0.14 0.98
N LEU A 243 -15.55 0.45 -0.23
CA LEU A 243 -14.45 1.28 -0.67
C LEU A 243 -14.18 2.45 0.30
N MET A 244 -15.21 3.26 0.56
CA MET A 244 -15.06 4.47 1.40
C MET A 244 -14.65 4.11 2.83
N SER A 245 -15.19 3.03 3.40
CA SER A 245 -14.83 2.57 4.75
C SER A 245 -13.33 2.25 4.89
N GLY A 246 -12.67 1.81 3.82
CA GLY A 246 -11.23 1.55 3.81
C GLY A 246 -10.41 2.80 3.51
N LEU A 247 -10.87 3.65 2.56
CA LEU A 247 -10.13 4.84 2.16
C LEU A 247 -9.94 5.87 3.28
N ASP A 248 -10.84 5.93 4.27
CA ASP A 248 -10.67 6.82 5.41
C ASP A 248 -9.42 6.47 6.21
N TYR A 249 -9.16 5.18 6.42
CA TYR A 249 -7.95 4.69 7.08
C TYR A 249 -6.73 4.75 6.17
N GLU A 250 -6.91 4.46 4.87
CA GLU A 250 -5.85 4.51 3.87
C GLU A 250 -5.20 5.89 3.80
N ARG A 251 -6.00 6.94 3.76
CA ARG A 251 -5.49 8.31 3.68
C ARG A 251 -4.59 8.66 4.87
N VAL A 252 -4.91 8.16 6.06
CA VAL A 252 -4.10 8.38 7.27
C VAL A 252 -2.83 7.53 7.23
N VAL A 253 -2.94 6.24 6.96
CA VAL A 253 -1.77 5.34 6.92
C VAL A 253 -0.82 5.73 5.80
N LEU A 254 -1.34 6.02 4.60
CA LEU A 254 -0.51 6.41 3.47
C LEU A 254 0.20 7.75 3.69
N ALA A 255 -0.39 8.69 4.46
CA ALA A 255 0.26 9.97 4.80
C ALA A 255 1.58 9.79 5.56
N ALA A 256 1.77 8.68 6.25
CA ALA A 256 3.03 8.33 6.89
C ALA A 256 4.17 8.06 5.88
N GLY A 257 3.84 7.67 4.65
CA GLY A 257 4.82 7.49 3.58
C GLY A 257 5.61 8.76 3.29
N PRO A 258 4.94 9.86 2.89
CA PRO A 258 5.60 11.17 2.75
C PRO A 258 6.35 11.63 3.99
N LEU A 259 5.85 11.37 5.20
CA LEU A 259 6.55 11.69 6.45
C LEU A 259 7.89 10.97 6.54
N GLY A 260 7.93 9.66 6.25
CA GLY A 260 9.17 8.90 6.18
C GLY A 260 10.15 9.43 5.13
N ILE A 261 9.64 9.82 3.95
CA ILE A 261 10.45 10.43 2.88
C ILE A 261 11.04 11.77 3.32
N MET A 262 10.25 12.62 3.97
CA MET A 262 10.74 13.91 4.51
C MET A 262 11.86 13.70 5.54
N GLN A 263 11.69 12.71 6.43
CA GLN A 263 12.73 12.34 7.38
C GLN A 263 14.01 11.85 6.67
N ALA A 264 13.88 11.01 5.65
CA ALA A 264 15.01 10.56 4.83
C ALA A 264 15.76 11.73 4.15
N CYS A 265 15.03 12.73 3.67
CA CYS A 265 15.64 13.94 3.11
C CYS A 265 16.51 14.67 4.15
N LEU A 266 16.03 14.82 5.39
CA LEU A 266 16.82 15.42 6.47
C LEU A 266 18.04 14.58 6.82
N ASP A 267 17.91 13.25 6.88
CA ASP A 267 19.02 12.32 7.14
C ASP A 267 20.15 12.45 6.12
N ILE A 268 19.81 12.73 4.86
CA ILE A 268 20.79 12.90 3.77
C ILE A 268 21.37 14.31 3.76
N VAL A 269 20.55 15.33 3.93
CA VAL A 269 20.97 16.73 3.78
C VAL A 269 21.87 17.17 4.92
N LEU A 270 21.59 16.76 6.16
CA LEU A 270 22.36 17.22 7.33
C LEU A 270 23.86 16.86 7.28
N PRO A 271 24.29 15.61 7.00
CA PRO A 271 25.70 15.30 6.82
C PRO A 271 26.26 16.02 5.59
N TYR A 272 25.53 16.07 4.50
CA TYR A 272 26.00 16.72 3.27
C TYR A 272 26.38 18.18 3.48
N ILE A 273 25.56 18.99 4.17
CA ILE A 273 25.86 20.41 4.39
C ILE A 273 27.00 20.63 5.39
N ARG A 274 27.32 19.63 6.23
CA ARG A 274 28.49 19.68 7.13
C ARG A 274 29.76 19.39 6.37
N ASP A 275 29.71 18.49 5.39
CA ASP A 275 30.91 18.02 4.67
C ASP A 275 31.21 18.86 3.42
N ARG A 276 30.18 19.27 2.67
CA ARG A 276 30.30 20.07 1.46
C ARG A 276 30.81 21.48 1.78
N LYS A 277 31.94 21.89 1.19
CA LYS A 277 32.51 23.21 1.36
C LYS A 277 32.38 24.06 0.12
N GLN A 278 32.10 25.34 0.31
CA GLN A 278 32.23 26.43 -0.66
C GLN A 278 32.78 27.67 0.05
N PHE A 279 33.58 28.50 -0.64
CA PHE A 279 34.26 29.66 -0.08
C PHE A 279 35.10 29.33 1.17
N GLY A 280 35.67 28.12 1.21
CA GLY A 280 36.48 27.63 2.35
C GLY A 280 35.70 27.15 3.58
N HIS A 281 34.39 27.25 3.60
CA HIS A 281 33.54 26.89 4.76
C HIS A 281 32.54 25.81 4.41
N PRO A 282 32.07 24.96 5.37
CA PRO A 282 30.91 24.10 5.19
C PRO A 282 29.70 24.92 4.76
N ILE A 283 28.92 24.42 3.77
CA ILE A 283 27.74 25.17 3.26
C ILE A 283 26.66 25.37 4.32
N GLY A 284 26.59 24.49 5.34
CA GLY A 284 25.72 24.64 6.51
C GLY A 284 26.03 25.85 7.40
N SER A 285 27.19 26.52 7.24
CA SER A 285 27.50 27.74 7.94
C SER A 285 26.84 29.01 7.36
N PHE A 286 26.27 28.90 6.15
CA PHE A 286 25.57 30.02 5.51
C PHE A 286 24.13 30.12 5.97
N GLN A 287 23.70 31.33 6.40
CA GLN A 287 22.37 31.57 6.95
C GLN A 287 21.22 31.13 6.03
N ILE A 288 21.39 31.31 4.72
CA ILE A 288 20.37 30.89 3.76
C ILE A 288 20.15 29.36 3.77
N MET A 289 21.18 28.59 4.04
CA MET A 289 21.08 27.12 4.17
C MET A 289 20.47 26.74 5.51
N GLN A 290 20.80 27.46 6.57
CA GLN A 290 20.21 27.27 7.90
C GLN A 290 18.70 27.57 7.87
N GLY A 291 18.28 28.64 7.19
CA GLY A 291 16.86 28.95 6.98
C GLY A 291 16.10 27.85 6.25
N LYS A 292 16.67 27.32 5.14
CA LYS A 292 16.06 26.18 4.42
C LYS A 292 15.91 24.93 5.28
N LEU A 293 16.90 24.63 6.13
CA LEU A 293 16.79 23.49 7.05
C LEU A 293 15.74 23.71 8.13
N ALA A 294 15.64 24.93 8.66
CA ALA A 294 14.60 25.27 9.61
C ALA A 294 13.20 25.07 8.98
N ASP A 295 13.01 25.54 7.75
CA ASP A 295 11.76 25.33 7.00
C ASP A 295 11.45 23.84 6.78
N MET A 296 12.44 23.03 6.39
CA MET A 296 12.27 21.58 6.24
C MET A 296 11.92 20.88 7.55
N TYR A 297 12.43 21.36 8.68
CA TYR A 297 12.20 20.73 9.98
C TYR A 297 10.85 21.11 10.60
N VAL A 298 10.39 22.35 10.35
CA VAL A 298 9.14 22.89 10.92
C VAL A 298 7.90 22.51 10.09
N GLY A 299 8.05 22.40 8.77
CA GLY A 299 6.97 22.06 7.82
C GLY A 299 6.60 20.60 7.81
#